data_93be8fbc343650978442a90bc59d5905
#
_entry.id   93be8fbc343650978442a90bc59d5905
#
_cell.length_a   1.000
_cell.length_b   1.000
_cell.length_c   1.000
_cell.angle_alpha   90.00
_cell.angle_beta   90.00
_cell.angle_gamma   90.00
#
_symmetry.space_group_name_H-M   'P 1'
#
loop_
_entity.id
_entity.type
_entity.pdbx_description
1 polymer ?
#
loop_
_entity_poly.entity_id
_entity_poly.type
_entity_poly.pdbx_seq_one_letter_code
_entity_poly.pdbx_strand_id
1 'polypeptide(L)'
;AMYNATKDYQGVGACIQNMLLAAHGLGLGAVWLGEILNQETQVHEVLNTDPEQLELMAVIALGHPAQEGSSSRKDLSQLLLEEF
;
A
#
# COMPACT_ATOMS: atom_id res chain seq x y z
N ALA A 1 -16.46 -11.84 12.17
CA ALA A 1 -15.30 -11.18 12.71
C ALA A 1 -14.09 -11.31 11.81
N MET A 2 -13.42 -12.49 11.79
CA MET A 2 -12.22 -12.67 10.93
C MET A 2 -12.55 -12.49 9.45
N TYR A 3 -13.64 -13.05 9.01
CA TYR A 3 -14.07 -12.95 7.61
C TYR A 3 -14.27 -11.48 7.21
N ASN A 4 -14.95 -10.71 8.06
CA ASN A 4 -15.21 -9.31 7.77
C ASN A 4 -13.94 -8.48 7.75
N ALA A 5 -13.02 -8.73 8.68
CA ALA A 5 -11.75 -8.03 8.72
C ALA A 5 -10.91 -8.33 7.48
N THR A 6 -10.84 -9.60 7.07
CA THR A 6 -10.10 -9.99 5.88
C THR A 6 -10.67 -9.33 4.63
N LYS A 7 -11.99 -9.30 4.51
CA LYS A 7 -12.67 -8.67 3.39
C LYS A 7 -12.37 -7.19 3.33
N ASP A 8 -12.38 -6.52 4.47
CA ASP A 8 -12.10 -5.10 4.55
C ASP A 8 -10.66 -4.80 4.15
N TYR A 9 -9.70 -5.59 4.64
CA TYR A 9 -8.30 -5.42 4.27
C TYR A 9 -8.09 -5.62 2.78
N GLN A 10 -8.73 -6.63 2.20
CA GLN A 10 -8.63 -6.88 0.76
C GLN A 10 -9.24 -5.73 -0.05
N GLY A 11 -10.38 -5.20 0.39
CA GLY A 11 -11.04 -4.08 -0.27
C GLY A 11 -10.20 -2.82 -0.25
N VAL A 12 -9.61 -2.51 0.90
CA VAL A 12 -8.71 -1.35 1.03
C VAL A 12 -7.49 -1.54 0.15
N GLY A 13 -6.90 -2.74 0.12
CA GLY A 13 -5.76 -3.02 -0.74
C GLY A 13 -6.06 -2.80 -2.21
N ALA A 14 -7.21 -3.25 -2.68
CA ALA A 14 -7.63 -3.05 -4.06
C ALA A 14 -7.81 -1.56 -4.37
N CYS A 15 -8.40 -0.81 -3.44
CA CYS A 15 -8.57 0.64 -3.59
C CYS A 15 -7.21 1.35 -3.68
N ILE A 16 -6.27 0.97 -2.83
CA ILE A 16 -4.92 1.55 -2.82
C ILE A 16 -4.22 1.27 -4.15
N GLN A 17 -4.31 0.07 -4.67
CA GLN A 17 -3.69 -0.26 -5.96
C GLN A 17 -4.26 0.61 -7.08
N ASN A 18 -5.56 0.87 -7.08
CA ASN A 18 -6.17 1.77 -8.05
C ASN A 18 -5.65 3.20 -7.89
N MET A 19 -5.43 3.64 -6.65
CA MET A 19 -4.85 4.95 -6.39
C MET A 19 -3.43 5.06 -6.95
N LEU A 20 -2.63 4.00 -6.78
CA LEU A 20 -1.26 3.98 -7.32
C LEU A 20 -1.26 4.07 -8.84
N LEU A 21 -2.15 3.34 -9.49
CA LEU A 21 -2.29 3.38 -10.95
C LEU A 21 -2.75 4.75 -11.42
N ALA A 22 -3.71 5.36 -10.73
CA ALA A 22 -4.19 6.69 -11.07
C ALA A 22 -3.08 7.74 -10.91
N ALA A 23 -2.30 7.65 -9.83
CA ALA A 23 -1.18 8.55 -9.61
C ALA A 23 -0.16 8.45 -10.75
N HIS A 24 0.15 7.24 -11.16
CA HIS A 24 1.07 7.01 -12.29
C HIS A 24 0.53 7.65 -13.58
N GLY A 25 -0.78 7.49 -13.84
CA GLY A 25 -1.41 8.09 -15.00
C GLY A 25 -1.39 9.62 -14.99
N LEU A 26 -1.32 10.22 -13.80
CA LEU A 26 -1.22 11.67 -13.63
C LEU A 26 0.22 12.17 -13.61
N GLY A 27 1.19 11.30 -13.78
CA GLY A 27 2.61 11.68 -13.75
C GLY A 27 3.17 11.87 -12.36
N LEU A 28 2.49 11.34 -11.34
CA LEU A 28 2.94 11.43 -9.95
C LEU A 28 3.67 10.16 -9.53
N GLY A 29 4.62 10.33 -8.62
CA GLY A 29 5.24 9.20 -7.96
C GLY A 29 4.45 8.82 -6.72
N ALA A 30 4.32 7.53 -6.47
CA ALA A 30 3.61 7.03 -5.30
C ALA A 30 4.31 5.80 -4.76
N VAL A 31 4.28 5.64 -3.44
CA VAL A 31 4.84 4.46 -2.81
C VAL A 31 3.95 4.02 -1.66
N TRP A 32 3.77 2.72 -1.55
CA TRP A 32 3.00 2.09 -0.48
C TRP A 32 3.99 1.72 0.62
N LEU A 33 3.84 2.35 1.77
CA LEU A 33 4.74 2.17 2.90
C LEU A 33 4.16 1.12 3.86
N GLY A 34 4.86 -0.02 3.97
CA GLY A 34 4.42 -1.11 4.84
C GLY A 34 5.01 -1.06 6.23
N GLU A 35 6.28 -0.69 6.33
CA GLU A 35 7.01 -0.72 7.61
C GLU A 35 6.41 0.19 8.67
N ILE A 36 5.75 1.28 8.26
CA ILE A 36 5.19 2.25 9.19
C ILE A 36 4.07 1.65 10.03
N LEU A 37 3.47 0.55 9.59
CA LEU A 37 2.43 -0.13 10.34
C LEU A 37 2.95 -0.67 11.68
N ASN A 38 4.24 -0.92 11.79
CA ASN A 38 4.86 -1.34 13.03
C ASN A 38 4.90 -0.21 14.07
N GLN A 39 4.60 1.01 13.66
CA GLN A 39 4.60 2.19 14.51
C GLN A 39 3.24 2.86 14.53
N GLU A 40 2.19 2.06 14.52
CA GLU A 40 0.83 2.56 14.46
C GLU A 40 0.50 3.52 15.60
N THR A 41 0.98 3.23 16.81
CA THR A 41 0.72 4.08 17.96
C THR A 41 1.27 5.49 17.74
N GLN A 42 2.49 5.59 17.24
CA GLN A 42 3.10 6.90 16.95
C GLN A 42 2.35 7.65 15.85
N VAL A 43 1.87 6.93 14.84
CA VAL A 43 1.09 7.55 13.77
C VAL A 43 -0.22 8.13 14.32
N HIS A 44 -0.92 7.38 15.18
CA HIS A 44 -2.13 7.90 15.82
C HIS A 44 -1.84 9.15 16.65
N GLU A 45 -0.72 9.18 17.37
CA GLU A 45 -0.33 10.35 18.14
C GLU A 45 -0.11 11.57 17.24
N VAL A 46 0.62 11.39 16.14
CA VAL A 46 0.91 12.47 15.21
C VAL A 46 -0.36 13.02 14.57
N LEU A 47 -1.28 12.12 14.19
CA LEU A 47 -2.53 12.49 13.54
C LEU A 47 -3.62 12.88 14.52
N ASN A 48 -3.38 12.67 15.82
CA ASN A 48 -4.37 12.94 16.88
C ASN A 48 -5.65 12.12 16.66
N THR A 49 -5.49 10.83 16.34
CA THR A 49 -6.60 9.91 16.12
C THR A 49 -6.67 8.88 17.25
N ASP A 50 -7.86 8.32 17.45
CA ASP A 50 -8.12 7.36 18.51
C ASP A 50 -7.85 5.93 18.01
N PRO A 51 -6.82 5.24 18.56
CA PRO A 51 -6.52 3.88 18.11
C PRO A 51 -7.59 2.84 18.45
N GLU A 52 -8.48 3.16 19.39
CA GLU A 52 -9.61 2.26 19.69
C GLU A 52 -10.72 2.32 18.65
N GLN A 53 -10.81 3.43 17.92
CA GLN A 53 -11.86 3.64 16.94
C GLN A 53 -11.38 3.53 15.50
N LEU A 54 -10.10 3.80 15.27
CA LEU A 54 -9.52 3.80 13.94
C LEU A 54 -8.30 2.89 13.89
N GLU A 55 -8.21 2.10 12.85
CA GLU A 55 -7.08 1.23 12.60
C GLU A 55 -6.27 1.78 11.43
N LEU A 56 -4.95 1.84 11.59
CA LEU A 56 -4.06 2.22 10.50
C LEU A 56 -3.90 1.04 9.55
N MET A 57 -4.39 1.17 8.34
CA MET A 57 -4.30 0.09 7.35
C MET A 57 -3.18 0.29 6.34
N ALA A 58 -2.88 1.54 5.99
CA ALA A 58 -1.86 1.81 5.00
C ALA A 58 -1.45 3.28 5.03
N VAL A 59 -0.26 3.54 4.54
CA VAL A 59 0.23 4.90 4.30
C VAL A 59 0.80 4.94 2.89
N ILE A 60 0.38 5.94 2.13
CA ILE A 60 0.84 6.16 0.76
C ILE A 60 1.54 7.50 0.70
N ALA A 61 2.75 7.51 0.16
CA ALA A 61 3.46 8.76 -0.11
C ALA A 61 3.26 9.13 -1.58
N LEU A 62 2.82 10.36 -1.83
CA LEU A 62 2.59 10.88 -3.17
C LEU A 62 3.44 12.11 -3.39
N GLY A 63 3.95 12.28 -4.59
CA GLY A 63 4.73 13.47 -4.94
C GLY A 63 5.17 13.46 -6.39
N HIS A 64 5.85 14.51 -6.78
CA HIS A 64 6.47 14.56 -8.10
C HIS A 64 7.74 13.71 -8.07
N PRO A 65 7.94 12.78 -9.02
CA PRO A 65 9.11 11.92 -9.00
C PRO A 65 10.37 12.73 -9.31
N ALA A 66 11.41 12.52 -8.49
CA ALA A 66 12.72 13.15 -8.72
C ALA A 66 13.50 12.38 -9.78
N GLN A 67 13.16 11.12 -9.97
CA GLN A 67 13.79 10.25 -10.98
C GLN A 67 12.81 9.15 -11.34
N GLU A 68 12.96 8.58 -12.51
CA GLU A 68 12.13 7.45 -12.89
C GLU A 68 12.57 6.21 -12.11
N GLY A 69 11.60 5.51 -11.56
CA GLY A 69 11.85 4.24 -10.94
C GLY A 69 12.14 3.20 -12.00
N SER A 70 13.00 2.25 -11.67
CA SER A 70 13.25 1.12 -12.53
C SER A 70 13.16 -0.16 -11.72
N SER A 71 12.40 -1.09 -12.22
CA SER A 71 12.31 -2.41 -11.62
C SER A 71 12.00 -3.41 -12.72
N SER A 72 12.50 -4.61 -12.56
CA SER A 72 12.18 -5.69 -13.47
C SER A 72 11.40 -6.75 -12.71
N ARG A 73 10.48 -7.36 -13.39
CA ARG A 73 9.72 -8.47 -12.84
C ARG A 73 10.06 -9.73 -13.63
N LYS A 74 10.00 -10.87 -12.96
CA LYS A 74 10.19 -12.13 -13.64
C LYS A 74 9.05 -12.37 -14.61
N ASP A 75 9.37 -12.96 -15.75
CA ASP A 75 8.35 -13.36 -16.70
C ASP A 75 7.45 -14.44 -16.06
N LEU A 76 6.21 -14.48 -16.50
CA LEU A 76 5.26 -15.45 -15.99
C LEU A 76 5.76 -16.88 -16.13
N SER A 77 6.42 -17.19 -17.24
CA SER A 77 6.97 -18.53 -17.46
C SER A 77 8.01 -18.90 -16.41
N GLN A 78 8.84 -17.95 -15.99
CA GLN A 78 9.84 -18.18 -14.95
C GLN A 78 9.18 -18.41 -13.60
N LEU A 79 8.16 -17.65 -13.28
CA LEU A 79 7.43 -17.80 -12.04
C LEU A 79 6.72 -19.15 -11.97
N LEU A 80 6.14 -19.59 -13.08
CA LEU A 80 5.46 -20.88 -13.14
C LEU A 80 6.43 -22.04 -12.93
N LEU A 81 7.64 -21.93 -13.50
CA LEU A 81 8.66 -22.97 -13.31
C LEU A 81 9.17 -23.02 -11.88
N GLU A 82 9.25 -21.88 -11.21
CA GLU A 82 9.69 -21.81 -9.82
C GLU A 82 8.60 -22.29 -8.86
N GLU A 83 7.33 -22.04 -9.17
CA GLU A 83 6.21 -22.38 -8.30
C GLU A 83 5.73 -23.82 -8.48
N PHE A 84 5.94 -24.40 -9.63
CA PHE A 84 5.49 -25.73 -9.95
C PHE A 84 6.64 -26.66 -10.29
#